data_9888e8b895cb80051d26c769c1ccbf6a
#
_entry.id   9888e8b895cb80051d26c769c1ccbf6a
#
_cell.length_a   1.000
_cell.length_b   1.000
_cell.length_c   1.000
_cell.angle_alpha   90.00
_cell.angle_beta   90.00
_cell.angle_gamma   90.00
#
_symmetry.space_group_name_H-M   'P 1'
#
loop_
_entity.id
_entity.type
_entity.pdbx_description
1 polymer ?
#
loop_
_entity_poly.entity_id
_entity_poly.type
_entity_poly.pdbx_seq_one_letter_code
_entity_poly.pdbx_strand_id
1 'polypeptide(L)'
;MQKWSVVRYDVDLLAREWPTRLTGSISDFDEVLARWRSVHGQRFIMRSDGFVDVRVNAFLISARMRALARTTNRDYAQSLCVWLNFLEARGQVWSAATVDDAEEFEFWRRTDPRNLSPVGAAAFSKDVAACRKLYAWAAERFSDVIDIFVNVAAPPAKRSARVRWLDPAAVERWRDVGLRGRDSYGRRNGSRHTRNEQRNVAFVDGLYGTGLRLSEWASIATDELPTAGMGRFFYKNQLADACAKGGYGRPYWIPQHVLTGIDAYAEGPRARAVRGAQALGRYEQLAEAIIVGSSQRRGVVRLPDDAGRFVDRTWNTVETALRRRLFRRTDAGLEPLWLWLNEDGLPRDPHGWHHTFAEANARIAALGMHNFSCTPHMLRHSFALRWFSVGKLVYSSRLEHLSQDEQRDFRIQFGDTWHLVQTMMGHRRVETTKDVYLEPFRALDVEVLQTQAHGLPVAEMMADLFASHPAVLGDPAAPT
;
A
#
# COMPACT_ATOMS: atom_id res chain seq x y z
N MET A 1 -7.11 -9.06 31.12
CA MET A 1 -7.28 -10.04 30.04
C MET A 1 -8.20 -9.41 29.00
N GLN A 2 -7.85 -9.41 27.72
CA GLN A 2 -8.74 -8.90 26.69
C GLN A 2 -9.94 -9.83 26.58
N LYS A 3 -11.16 -9.32 26.76
CA LYS A 3 -12.38 -10.08 26.67
C LYS A 3 -12.97 -10.08 25.26
N TRP A 4 -12.82 -8.97 24.51
CA TRP A 4 -13.25 -8.83 23.13
C TRP A 4 -12.12 -9.05 22.15
N SER A 5 -12.41 -9.71 21.03
CA SER A 5 -11.46 -9.97 19.94
C SER A 5 -12.10 -9.76 18.58
N VAL A 6 -11.27 -9.40 17.58
CA VAL A 6 -11.70 -9.28 16.19
C VAL A 6 -11.50 -10.62 15.50
N VAL A 7 -12.55 -11.14 14.92
CA VAL A 7 -12.57 -12.41 14.20
C VAL A 7 -12.85 -12.14 12.71
N ARG A 8 -12.31 -12.98 11.83
CA ARG A 8 -12.62 -12.96 10.41
C ARG A 8 -13.75 -13.93 10.11
N TYR A 9 -14.74 -13.48 9.36
CA TYR A 9 -15.81 -14.32 8.86
C TYR A 9 -15.27 -15.19 7.70
N ASP A 10 -15.10 -16.46 7.95
CA ASP A 10 -14.60 -17.43 6.95
C ASP A 10 -15.70 -18.45 6.63
N VAL A 11 -16.46 -18.16 5.58
CA VAL A 11 -17.58 -18.98 5.16
C VAL A 11 -17.12 -20.33 4.61
N ASP A 12 -15.93 -20.38 4.00
CA ASP A 12 -15.39 -21.62 3.44
C ASP A 12 -14.92 -22.58 4.55
N LEU A 13 -14.36 -22.01 5.63
CA LEU A 13 -14.04 -22.78 6.83
C LEU A 13 -15.31 -23.33 7.49
N LEU A 14 -16.34 -22.49 7.61
CA LEU A 14 -17.65 -22.90 8.14
C LEU A 14 -18.27 -24.02 7.29
N ALA A 15 -18.23 -23.90 5.96
CA ALA A 15 -18.76 -24.91 5.06
C ALA A 15 -18.06 -26.27 5.21
N ARG A 16 -16.75 -26.26 5.51
CA ARG A 16 -15.97 -27.51 5.71
C ARG A 16 -16.12 -28.12 7.09
N GLU A 17 -16.17 -27.31 8.14
CA GLU A 17 -16.17 -27.79 9.52
C GLU A 17 -17.56 -28.02 10.10
N TRP A 18 -18.59 -27.33 9.59
CA TRP A 18 -19.94 -27.38 10.10
C TRP A 18 -20.63 -28.75 9.99
N PRO A 19 -20.52 -29.46 8.85
CA PRO A 19 -21.18 -30.77 8.70
C PRO A 19 -20.73 -31.82 9.73
N THR A 20 -19.52 -31.65 10.27
CA THR A 20 -18.94 -32.59 11.25
C THR A 20 -19.35 -32.31 12.70
N ARG A 21 -19.79 -31.08 13.00
CA ARG A 21 -20.05 -30.64 14.39
C ARG A 21 -21.54 -30.48 14.74
N LEU A 22 -22.42 -30.27 13.78
CA LEU A 22 -23.82 -29.89 14.01
C LEU A 22 -24.82 -30.57 13.04
N THR A 23 -24.55 -31.79 12.61
CA THR A 23 -25.45 -32.55 11.75
C THR A 23 -26.79 -32.82 12.45
N GLY A 24 -27.79 -32.00 12.20
CA GLY A 24 -29.17 -32.22 12.66
C GLY A 24 -29.98 -30.95 12.98
N SER A 25 -29.37 -29.76 13.02
CA SER A 25 -30.06 -28.58 13.55
C SER A 25 -30.49 -27.52 12.55
N ILE A 26 -30.03 -27.56 11.29
CA ILE A 26 -30.34 -26.52 10.28
C ILE A 26 -30.73 -27.20 8.97
N SER A 27 -32.02 -27.19 8.66
CA SER A 27 -32.61 -27.80 7.46
C SER A 27 -32.15 -27.14 6.14
N ASP A 28 -31.72 -25.84 6.17
CA ASP A 28 -31.42 -25.05 4.98
C ASP A 28 -30.01 -24.47 5.03
N PHE A 29 -29.04 -25.31 5.41
CA PHE A 29 -27.64 -24.87 5.61
C PHE A 29 -27.02 -24.24 4.36
N ASP A 30 -27.31 -24.74 3.16
CA ASP A 30 -26.82 -24.22 1.90
C ASP A 30 -27.38 -22.80 1.60
N GLU A 31 -28.65 -22.54 1.94
CA GLU A 31 -29.22 -21.20 1.85
C GLU A 31 -28.56 -20.20 2.82
N VAL A 32 -28.30 -20.66 4.05
CA VAL A 32 -27.59 -19.87 5.06
C VAL A 32 -26.17 -19.55 4.60
N LEU A 33 -25.45 -20.53 4.08
CA LEU A 33 -24.12 -20.33 3.52
C LEU A 33 -24.13 -19.37 2.32
N ALA A 34 -25.09 -19.51 1.42
CA ALA A 34 -25.24 -18.61 0.27
C ALA A 34 -25.46 -17.16 0.72
N ARG A 35 -26.33 -16.95 1.72
CA ARG A 35 -26.56 -15.64 2.34
C ARG A 35 -25.30 -15.11 3.03
N TRP A 36 -24.52 -15.95 3.71
CA TRP A 36 -23.31 -15.57 4.41
C TRP A 36 -22.11 -15.34 3.49
N ARG A 37 -22.11 -15.84 2.26
CA ARG A 37 -21.07 -15.55 1.27
C ARG A 37 -20.90 -14.06 1.01
N SER A 38 -21.97 -13.28 1.15
CA SER A 38 -21.91 -11.81 1.02
C SER A 38 -21.04 -11.13 2.08
N VAL A 39 -20.80 -11.78 3.22
CA VAL A 39 -20.00 -11.28 4.34
C VAL A 39 -18.65 -11.99 4.49
N HIS A 40 -18.32 -12.94 3.58
CA HIS A 40 -17.04 -13.63 3.60
C HIS A 40 -15.85 -12.65 3.64
N GLY A 41 -14.92 -12.91 4.56
CA GLY A 41 -13.73 -12.06 4.75
C GLY A 41 -13.96 -10.79 5.55
N GLN A 42 -15.20 -10.44 5.90
CA GLN A 42 -15.50 -9.31 6.77
C GLN A 42 -15.05 -9.59 8.21
N ARG A 43 -14.99 -8.55 9.01
CA ARG A 43 -14.65 -8.66 10.44
C ARG A 43 -15.90 -8.59 11.29
N PHE A 44 -15.89 -9.36 12.36
CA PHE A 44 -16.83 -9.22 13.46
C PHE A 44 -16.09 -9.26 14.79
N ILE A 45 -16.75 -8.78 15.83
CA ILE A 45 -16.19 -8.68 17.17
C ILE A 45 -16.95 -9.64 18.07
N MET A 46 -16.21 -10.48 18.79
CA MET A 46 -16.73 -11.48 19.68
C MET A 46 -15.97 -11.45 21.01
N ARG A 47 -16.69 -11.68 22.11
CA ARG A 47 -16.11 -11.82 23.42
C ARG A 47 -15.57 -13.26 23.61
N SER A 48 -14.64 -13.44 24.55
CA SER A 48 -13.98 -14.73 24.79
C SER A 48 -14.91 -15.85 25.24
N ASP A 49 -16.09 -15.53 25.77
CA ASP A 49 -17.17 -16.48 26.15
C ASP A 49 -18.11 -16.81 24.97
N GLY A 50 -17.82 -16.33 23.78
CA GLY A 50 -18.66 -16.52 22.58
C GLY A 50 -19.77 -15.48 22.41
N PHE A 51 -19.92 -14.52 23.34
CA PHE A 51 -20.92 -13.47 23.22
C PHE A 51 -20.63 -12.55 22.02
N VAL A 52 -21.66 -12.24 21.26
CA VAL A 52 -21.62 -11.36 20.08
C VAL A 52 -22.62 -10.22 20.26
N ASP A 53 -22.15 -8.99 20.31
CA ASP A 53 -23.06 -7.84 20.25
C ASP A 53 -23.59 -7.67 18.83
N VAL A 54 -24.89 -7.92 18.66
CA VAL A 54 -25.55 -7.91 17.34
C VAL A 54 -25.53 -6.51 16.71
N ARG A 55 -25.65 -5.43 17.51
CA ARG A 55 -25.71 -4.04 17.02
C ARG A 55 -24.34 -3.59 16.51
N VAL A 56 -23.26 -3.86 17.27
CA VAL A 56 -21.90 -3.56 16.84
C VAL A 56 -21.54 -4.33 15.58
N ASN A 57 -21.90 -5.62 15.51
CA ASN A 57 -21.59 -6.43 14.33
C ASN A 57 -22.48 -6.07 13.12
N ALA A 58 -23.75 -5.66 13.33
CA ALA A 58 -24.58 -5.09 12.27
C ALA A 58 -23.97 -3.80 11.68
N PHE A 59 -23.34 -2.95 12.52
CA PHE A 59 -22.57 -1.82 12.03
C PHE A 59 -21.42 -2.26 11.14
N LEU A 60 -20.60 -3.23 11.56
CA LEU A 60 -19.43 -3.70 10.82
C LEU A 60 -19.77 -4.28 9.44
N ILE A 61 -20.96 -4.85 9.26
CA ILE A 61 -21.46 -5.37 7.98
C ILE A 61 -22.40 -4.38 7.24
N SER A 62 -22.62 -3.20 7.77
CA SER A 62 -23.50 -2.18 7.17
C SER A 62 -22.99 -1.73 5.80
N ALA A 63 -23.88 -1.17 4.96
CA ALA A 63 -23.51 -0.57 3.67
C ALA A 63 -22.45 0.53 3.84
N ARG A 64 -22.55 1.33 4.94
CA ARG A 64 -21.59 2.38 5.30
C ARG A 64 -20.17 1.83 5.51
N MET A 65 -20.04 0.65 6.13
CA MET A 65 -18.76 -0.01 6.34
C MET A 65 -18.28 -0.80 5.12
N ARG A 66 -19.17 -1.41 4.35
CA ARG A 66 -18.84 -2.11 3.10
C ARG A 66 -18.31 -1.19 2.01
N ALA A 67 -18.74 0.09 2.02
CA ALA A 67 -18.24 1.12 1.11
C ALA A 67 -16.76 1.51 1.39
N LEU A 68 -16.21 1.15 2.55
CA LEU A 68 -14.83 1.42 2.91
C LEU A 68 -13.87 0.34 2.36
N ALA A 69 -12.61 0.71 2.19
CA ALA A 69 -11.57 -0.27 1.87
C ALA A 69 -11.50 -1.37 2.96
N ARG A 70 -11.26 -2.62 2.57
CA ARG A 70 -11.18 -3.78 3.49
C ARG A 70 -10.18 -3.57 4.65
N THR A 71 -9.07 -2.87 4.38
CA THR A 71 -8.09 -2.50 5.42
C THR A 71 -8.67 -1.51 6.41
N THR A 72 -9.43 -0.53 5.96
CA THR A 72 -10.09 0.45 6.84
C THR A 72 -11.17 -0.22 7.70
N ASN A 73 -11.94 -1.14 7.13
CA ASN A 73 -12.92 -1.93 7.87
C ASN A 73 -12.23 -2.74 8.98
N ARG A 74 -11.12 -3.42 8.66
CA ARG A 74 -10.32 -4.16 9.66
C ARG A 74 -9.80 -3.24 10.77
N ASP A 75 -9.25 -2.10 10.39
CA ASP A 75 -8.66 -1.18 11.35
C ASP A 75 -9.74 -0.57 12.26
N TYR A 76 -10.93 -0.31 11.74
CA TYR A 76 -12.07 0.14 12.54
C TYR A 76 -12.58 -0.94 13.48
N ALA A 77 -12.69 -2.19 13.02
CA ALA A 77 -13.05 -3.31 13.90
C ALA A 77 -12.05 -3.46 15.06
N GLN A 78 -10.74 -3.28 14.77
CA GLN A 78 -9.71 -3.32 15.80
C GLN A 78 -9.83 -2.15 16.79
N SER A 79 -10.07 -0.93 16.33
CA SER A 79 -10.28 0.24 17.18
C SER A 79 -11.52 0.10 18.06
N LEU A 80 -12.63 -0.40 17.50
CA LEU A 80 -13.85 -0.69 18.26
C LEU A 80 -13.63 -1.80 19.30
N CYS A 81 -12.85 -2.82 18.97
CA CYS A 81 -12.48 -3.87 19.91
C CYS A 81 -11.69 -3.30 21.10
N VAL A 82 -10.79 -2.34 20.87
CA VAL A 82 -10.06 -1.65 21.94
C VAL A 82 -11.01 -0.85 22.83
N TRP A 83 -11.95 -0.12 22.23
CA TRP A 83 -12.99 0.62 22.96
C TRP A 83 -13.87 -0.29 23.82
N LEU A 84 -14.37 -1.39 23.26
CA LEU A 84 -15.20 -2.36 23.98
C LEU A 84 -14.45 -3.01 25.15
N ASN A 85 -13.17 -3.35 24.97
CA ASN A 85 -12.34 -3.87 26.05
C ASN A 85 -12.10 -2.84 27.16
N PHE A 86 -11.94 -1.57 26.81
CA PHE A 86 -11.83 -0.48 27.79
C PHE A 86 -13.10 -0.36 28.63
N LEU A 87 -14.27 -0.34 27.99
CA LEU A 87 -15.57 -0.26 28.70
C LEU A 87 -15.82 -1.50 29.55
N GLU A 88 -15.55 -2.69 29.03
CA GLU A 88 -15.72 -3.96 29.78
C GLU A 88 -14.86 -3.99 31.04
N ALA A 89 -13.65 -3.47 31.00
CA ALA A 89 -12.77 -3.35 32.18
C ALA A 89 -13.35 -2.44 33.26
N ARG A 90 -14.28 -1.56 32.90
CA ARG A 90 -14.99 -0.62 33.81
C ARG A 90 -16.39 -1.10 34.17
N GLY A 91 -16.81 -2.26 33.68
CA GLY A 91 -18.17 -2.78 33.86
C GLY A 91 -19.24 -2.00 33.10
N GLN A 92 -18.84 -1.23 32.07
CA GLN A 92 -19.73 -0.43 31.24
C GLN A 92 -20.12 -1.14 29.94
N VAL A 93 -21.37 -0.87 29.48
CA VAL A 93 -21.86 -1.32 28.18
C VAL A 93 -21.77 -0.17 27.18
N TRP A 94 -21.32 -0.44 25.97
CA TRP A 94 -21.06 0.58 24.96
C TRP A 94 -22.30 1.45 24.63
N SER A 95 -23.51 0.89 24.70
CA SER A 95 -24.76 1.65 24.44
C SER A 95 -25.16 2.59 25.57
N ALA A 96 -24.63 2.40 26.77
CA ALA A 96 -24.84 3.23 27.94
C ALA A 96 -23.61 4.09 28.30
N ALA A 97 -22.57 4.06 27.48
CA ALA A 97 -21.37 4.86 27.70
C ALA A 97 -21.68 6.36 27.60
N THR A 98 -20.94 7.13 28.38
CA THR A 98 -21.10 8.58 28.53
C THR A 98 -19.95 9.35 27.85
N VAL A 99 -20.08 10.68 27.78
CA VAL A 99 -19.00 11.56 27.32
C VAL A 99 -17.78 11.42 28.22
N ASP A 100 -17.97 11.27 29.54
CA ASP A 100 -16.88 11.07 30.50
C ASP A 100 -16.09 9.78 30.20
N ASP A 101 -16.79 8.71 29.81
CA ASP A 101 -16.11 7.46 29.39
C ASP A 101 -15.24 7.68 28.14
N ALA A 102 -15.67 8.55 27.23
CA ALA A 102 -14.89 8.86 26.03
C ALA A 102 -13.65 9.71 26.34
N GLU A 103 -13.73 10.65 27.29
CA GLU A 103 -12.60 11.44 27.79
C GLU A 103 -11.60 10.57 28.56
N GLU A 104 -12.09 9.69 29.44
CA GLU A 104 -11.27 8.75 30.15
C GLU A 104 -10.60 7.72 29.23
N PHE A 105 -11.27 7.35 28.14
CA PHE A 105 -10.66 6.50 27.10
C PHE A 105 -9.47 7.19 26.44
N GLU A 106 -9.55 8.51 26.16
CA GLU A 106 -8.39 9.26 25.67
C GLU A 106 -7.23 9.22 26.66
N PHE A 107 -7.52 9.54 27.93
CA PHE A 107 -6.49 9.51 28.97
C PHE A 107 -5.84 8.12 29.09
N TRP A 108 -6.65 7.07 29.23
CA TRP A 108 -6.16 5.70 29.32
C TRP A 108 -5.34 5.30 28.09
N ARG A 109 -5.85 5.61 26.90
CA ARG A 109 -5.23 5.16 25.64
C ARG A 109 -3.89 5.83 25.34
N ARG A 110 -3.69 7.06 25.85
CA ARG A 110 -2.53 7.88 25.48
C ARG A 110 -1.52 8.10 26.60
N THR A 111 -1.94 8.18 27.83
CA THR A 111 -1.11 8.70 28.92
C THR A 111 -1.17 7.90 30.22
N ASP A 112 -2.18 7.06 30.44
CA ASP A 112 -2.31 6.30 31.68
C ASP A 112 -1.15 5.28 31.81
N PRO A 113 -0.33 5.36 32.90
CA PRO A 113 0.75 4.40 33.14
C PRO A 113 0.30 2.94 33.27
N ARG A 114 -0.97 2.70 33.56
CA ARG A 114 -1.56 1.35 33.65
C ARG A 114 -1.80 0.73 32.29
N ASN A 115 -1.80 1.53 31.22
CA ASN A 115 -1.88 1.02 29.86
C ASN A 115 -0.47 0.63 29.35
N LEU A 116 -0.23 -0.67 29.23
CA LEU A 116 1.06 -1.20 28.76
C LEU A 116 1.36 -0.90 27.28
N SER A 117 0.40 -0.36 26.55
CA SER A 117 0.51 -0.06 25.11
C SER A 117 -0.10 1.31 24.77
N PRO A 118 0.44 2.40 25.33
CA PRO A 118 -0.03 3.75 25.06
C PRO A 118 0.24 4.10 23.58
N VAL A 119 -0.61 4.94 23.00
CA VAL A 119 -0.52 5.31 21.59
C VAL A 119 -0.38 6.82 21.40
N GLY A 120 0.27 7.20 20.29
CA GLY A 120 0.35 8.60 19.89
C GLY A 120 -0.96 9.14 19.31
N ALA A 121 -1.04 10.47 19.18
CA ALA A 121 -2.22 11.20 18.69
C ALA A 121 -2.79 10.65 17.36
N ALA A 122 -1.94 10.27 16.41
CA ALA A 122 -2.38 9.75 15.10
C ALA A 122 -3.10 8.39 15.20
N ALA A 123 -2.65 7.50 16.12
CA ALA A 123 -3.32 6.22 16.33
C ALA A 123 -4.63 6.42 17.09
N PHE A 124 -4.65 7.27 18.12
CA PHE A 124 -5.87 7.60 18.85
C PHE A 124 -6.91 8.28 17.95
N SER A 125 -6.50 9.13 17.01
CA SER A 125 -7.42 9.72 16.02
C SER A 125 -8.14 8.67 15.17
N LYS A 126 -7.53 7.51 14.92
CA LYS A 126 -8.19 6.39 14.24
C LYS A 126 -9.23 5.71 15.15
N ASP A 127 -8.90 5.56 16.44
CA ASP A 127 -9.81 4.98 17.41
C ASP A 127 -11.06 5.88 17.55
N VAL A 128 -10.88 7.19 17.70
CA VAL A 128 -11.98 8.17 17.70
C VAL A 128 -12.81 8.13 16.43
N ALA A 129 -12.15 8.04 15.25
CA ALA A 129 -12.87 7.98 13.97
C ALA A 129 -13.75 6.73 13.84
N ALA A 130 -13.31 5.59 14.37
CA ALA A 130 -14.09 4.36 14.39
C ALA A 130 -15.28 4.46 15.35
N CYS A 131 -15.05 4.93 16.57
CA CYS A 131 -16.10 5.14 17.58
C CYS A 131 -17.15 6.14 17.08
N ARG A 132 -16.73 7.28 16.54
CA ARG A 132 -17.64 8.30 15.98
C ARG A 132 -18.54 7.71 14.90
N LYS A 133 -18.01 6.85 14.01
CA LYS A 133 -18.82 6.21 12.97
C LYS A 133 -19.80 5.19 13.53
N LEU A 134 -19.42 4.43 14.55
CA LEU A 134 -20.33 3.50 15.24
C LEU A 134 -21.47 4.27 15.91
N TYR A 135 -21.14 5.25 16.76
CA TYR A 135 -22.15 5.96 17.55
C TYR A 135 -23.07 6.80 16.66
N ALA A 136 -22.58 7.50 15.65
CA ALA A 136 -23.41 8.20 14.68
C ALA A 136 -24.36 7.25 13.91
N TRP A 137 -23.91 6.05 13.56
CA TRP A 137 -24.74 5.05 12.91
C TRP A 137 -25.77 4.44 13.89
N ALA A 138 -25.38 4.23 15.13
CA ALA A 138 -26.23 3.61 16.14
C ALA A 138 -27.32 4.57 16.64
N ALA A 139 -26.99 5.84 16.89
CA ALA A 139 -27.96 6.86 17.31
C ALA A 139 -29.05 7.13 16.27
N GLU A 140 -28.77 6.94 14.98
CA GLU A 140 -29.79 6.99 13.93
C GLU A 140 -30.79 5.81 13.99
N ARG A 141 -30.48 4.71 14.67
CA ARG A 141 -31.23 3.43 14.59
C ARG A 141 -31.78 2.95 15.91
N PHE A 142 -31.16 3.33 16.98
CA PHE A 142 -31.47 2.84 18.32
C PHE A 142 -31.72 4.04 19.25
N SER A 143 -32.92 4.17 19.77
CA SER A 143 -33.33 5.29 20.63
C SER A 143 -32.64 5.30 22.00
N ASP A 144 -32.02 4.17 22.39
CA ASP A 144 -31.28 4.01 23.64
C ASP A 144 -29.79 4.36 23.49
N VAL A 145 -29.32 4.78 22.31
CA VAL A 145 -27.91 5.12 22.06
C VAL A 145 -27.76 6.61 21.74
N ILE A 146 -26.92 7.29 22.49
CA ILE A 146 -26.55 8.69 22.27
C ILE A 146 -25.19 8.75 21.58
N ASP A 147 -25.01 9.65 20.61
CA ASP A 147 -23.70 9.88 19.97
C ASP A 147 -22.80 10.73 20.89
N ILE A 148 -22.08 10.04 21.79
CA ILE A 148 -21.15 10.65 22.72
C ILE A 148 -19.85 11.14 22.05
N PHE A 149 -19.57 10.73 20.82
CA PHE A 149 -18.34 11.11 20.09
C PHE A 149 -18.52 12.32 19.18
N VAL A 150 -19.71 12.93 19.11
CA VAL A 150 -19.99 14.06 18.21
C VAL A 150 -19.04 15.24 18.44
N ASN A 151 -18.73 15.55 19.72
CA ASN A 151 -17.88 16.67 20.12
C ASN A 151 -16.49 16.24 20.62
N VAL A 152 -16.17 14.95 20.65
CA VAL A 152 -14.85 14.49 21.05
C VAL A 152 -13.81 14.91 20.00
N ALA A 153 -12.96 15.86 20.32
CA ALA A 153 -11.90 16.32 19.44
C ALA A 153 -10.80 15.26 19.36
N ALA A 154 -10.48 14.81 18.15
CA ALA A 154 -9.24 14.06 17.97
C ALA A 154 -8.05 15.02 18.16
N PRO A 155 -7.07 14.70 19.01
CA PRO A 155 -5.94 15.58 19.23
C PRO A 155 -5.20 15.81 17.91
N PRO A 156 -4.75 17.05 17.65
CA PRO A 156 -4.01 17.35 16.45
C PRO A 156 -2.75 16.48 16.40
N ALA A 157 -2.70 15.57 15.45
CA ALA A 157 -1.47 14.85 15.18
C ALA A 157 -0.44 15.89 14.75
N LYS A 158 0.61 16.11 15.54
CA LYS A 158 1.76 16.88 15.08
C LYS A 158 2.26 16.20 13.81
N ARG A 159 1.99 16.81 12.67
CA ARG A 159 2.45 16.37 11.36
C ARG A 159 3.93 16.68 11.16
N SER A 160 4.79 16.42 12.12
CA SER A 160 6.18 16.28 11.78
C SER A 160 6.31 14.90 11.13
N ALA A 161 6.00 14.83 9.86
CA ALA A 161 6.39 13.67 9.10
C ALA A 161 7.91 13.61 9.20
N ARG A 162 8.42 12.64 9.97
CA ARG A 162 9.84 12.27 9.92
C ARG A 162 10.05 11.55 8.59
N VAL A 163 9.80 12.29 7.51
CA VAL A 163 10.00 11.80 6.16
C VAL A 163 11.51 11.68 5.97
N ARG A 164 11.94 10.51 5.52
CA ARG A 164 13.32 10.28 5.12
C ARG A 164 13.32 9.95 3.63
N TRP A 165 14.33 10.45 2.96
CA TRP A 165 14.59 10.15 1.56
C TRP A 165 15.91 9.42 1.46
N LEU A 166 16.08 8.65 0.39
CA LEU A 166 17.36 8.14 -0.04
C LEU A 166 17.76 8.90 -1.31
N ASP A 167 18.98 9.33 -1.40
CA ASP A 167 19.54 9.80 -2.67
C ASP A 167 19.66 8.62 -3.66
N PRO A 168 19.90 8.85 -4.95
CA PRO A 168 20.01 7.79 -5.94
C PRO A 168 21.10 6.76 -5.61
N ALA A 169 22.26 7.18 -5.12
CA ALA A 169 23.36 6.29 -4.76
C ALA A 169 23.00 5.42 -3.54
N ALA A 170 22.32 6.01 -2.55
CA ALA A 170 21.82 5.28 -1.40
C ALA A 170 20.75 4.24 -1.79
N VAL A 171 19.84 4.54 -2.74
CA VAL A 171 18.90 3.54 -3.26
C VAL A 171 19.64 2.36 -3.89
N GLU A 172 20.64 2.63 -4.72
CA GLU A 172 21.45 1.60 -5.35
C GLU A 172 22.23 0.79 -4.31
N ARG A 173 22.85 1.45 -3.34
CA ARG A 173 23.57 0.77 -2.25
C ARG A 173 22.64 -0.11 -1.43
N TRP A 174 21.49 0.41 -1.04
CA TRP A 174 20.50 -0.37 -0.27
C TRP A 174 20.03 -1.60 -1.05
N ARG A 175 19.72 -1.44 -2.34
CA ARG A 175 19.34 -2.54 -3.23
C ARG A 175 20.45 -3.60 -3.34
N ASP A 176 21.69 -3.16 -3.59
CA ASP A 176 22.79 -4.05 -3.86
C ASP A 176 23.24 -4.83 -2.61
N VAL A 177 23.30 -4.17 -1.47
CA VAL A 177 23.64 -4.81 -0.20
C VAL A 177 22.45 -5.62 0.34
N GLY A 178 21.29 -4.99 0.41
CA GLY A 178 20.10 -5.58 1.06
C GLY A 178 19.45 -6.69 0.25
N LEU A 179 19.29 -6.51 -1.07
CA LEU A 179 18.59 -7.48 -1.91
C LEU A 179 19.52 -8.41 -2.68
N ARG A 180 20.66 -7.93 -3.14
CA ARG A 180 21.63 -8.73 -3.88
C ARG A 180 22.66 -9.43 -2.99
N GLY A 181 22.73 -9.08 -1.70
CA GLY A 181 23.66 -9.68 -0.74
C GLY A 181 25.12 -9.31 -1.00
N ARG A 182 25.37 -8.17 -1.63
CA ARG A 182 26.74 -7.64 -1.78
C ARG A 182 27.30 -7.21 -0.43
N ASP A 183 28.64 -7.16 -0.34
CA ASP A 183 29.31 -6.60 0.84
C ASP A 183 29.14 -5.07 0.93
N SER A 184 29.66 -4.47 2.01
CA SER A 184 29.61 -3.01 2.22
C SER A 184 30.32 -2.20 1.12
N TYR A 185 31.23 -2.83 0.36
CA TYR A 185 31.93 -2.22 -0.78
C TYR A 185 31.25 -2.48 -2.12
N GLY A 186 30.09 -3.17 -2.12
CA GLY A 186 29.36 -3.51 -3.34
C GLY A 186 29.89 -4.72 -4.11
N ARG A 187 30.81 -5.51 -3.54
CA ARG A 187 31.38 -6.70 -4.16
C ARG A 187 30.47 -7.90 -3.94
N ARG A 188 30.48 -8.85 -4.88
CA ARG A 188 29.76 -10.12 -4.70
C ARG A 188 30.39 -10.90 -3.55
N ASN A 189 29.59 -11.25 -2.57
CA ASN A 189 29.99 -12.16 -1.51
C ASN A 189 29.57 -13.58 -1.94
N GLY A 190 30.52 -14.42 -2.33
CA GLY A 190 30.27 -15.76 -2.88
C GLY A 190 29.53 -16.71 -1.94
N SER A 191 29.50 -16.42 -0.64
CA SER A 191 28.79 -17.22 0.38
C SER A 191 27.35 -16.78 0.69
N ARG A 192 26.87 -15.67 0.13
CA ARG A 192 25.55 -15.12 0.43
C ARG A 192 24.70 -14.99 -0.83
N HIS A 193 24.08 -16.09 -1.23
CA HIS A 193 23.02 -16.04 -2.23
C HIS A 193 21.71 -15.57 -1.58
N THR A 194 21.18 -14.43 -2.04
CA THR A 194 19.85 -13.98 -1.62
C THR A 194 18.79 -14.66 -2.48
N ARG A 195 17.81 -15.29 -1.82
CA ARG A 195 16.68 -15.88 -2.52
C ARG A 195 15.86 -14.82 -3.26
N ASN A 196 15.42 -15.15 -4.45
CA ASN A 196 14.57 -14.26 -5.29
C ASN A 196 15.20 -12.89 -5.62
N GLU A 197 16.52 -12.82 -5.74
CA GLU A 197 17.23 -11.58 -6.02
C GLU A 197 16.62 -10.80 -7.19
N GLN A 198 16.51 -11.42 -8.37
CA GLN A 198 16.00 -10.74 -9.56
C GLN A 198 14.57 -10.22 -9.38
N ARG A 199 13.68 -11.02 -8.78
CA ARG A 199 12.31 -10.58 -8.46
C ARG A 199 12.31 -9.38 -7.54
N ASN A 200 13.06 -9.46 -6.44
CA ASN A 200 13.07 -8.46 -5.40
C ASN A 200 13.69 -7.14 -5.90
N VAL A 201 14.73 -7.23 -6.71
CA VAL A 201 15.38 -6.08 -7.36
C VAL A 201 14.43 -5.44 -8.38
N ALA A 202 13.83 -6.21 -9.29
CA ALA A 202 12.87 -5.69 -10.27
C ALA A 202 11.66 -5.01 -9.59
N PHE A 203 11.18 -5.56 -8.47
CA PHE A 203 10.10 -4.96 -7.70
C PHE A 203 10.50 -3.62 -7.10
N VAL A 204 11.66 -3.54 -6.48
CA VAL A 204 12.15 -2.32 -5.80
C VAL A 204 12.52 -1.24 -6.80
N ASP A 205 13.19 -1.61 -7.89
CA ASP A 205 13.50 -0.67 -8.99
C ASP A 205 12.21 -0.12 -9.60
N GLY A 206 11.17 -0.95 -9.71
CA GLY A 206 9.84 -0.51 -10.14
C GLY A 206 9.16 0.44 -9.17
N LEU A 207 9.20 0.19 -7.86
CA LEU A 207 8.68 1.13 -6.87
C LEU A 207 9.36 2.49 -6.93
N TYR A 208 10.70 2.48 -7.00
CA TYR A 208 11.49 3.71 -7.10
C TYR A 208 11.32 4.40 -8.46
N GLY A 209 11.23 3.64 -9.55
CA GLY A 209 11.13 4.17 -10.91
C GLY A 209 9.74 4.70 -11.28
N THR A 210 8.67 4.19 -10.65
CA THR A 210 7.27 4.57 -10.97
C THR A 210 6.62 5.45 -9.92
N GLY A 211 7.14 5.46 -8.68
CA GLY A 211 6.54 6.14 -7.54
C GLY A 211 5.18 5.58 -7.12
N LEU A 212 4.75 4.43 -7.61
CA LEU A 212 3.52 3.77 -7.18
C LEU A 212 3.58 3.34 -5.70
N ARG A 213 2.42 3.21 -5.05
CA ARG A 213 2.37 2.60 -3.73
C ARG A 213 2.68 1.11 -3.80
N LEU A 214 3.21 0.53 -2.73
CA LEU A 214 3.55 -0.89 -2.68
C LEU A 214 2.40 -1.78 -3.17
N SER A 215 1.18 -1.59 -2.65
CA SER A 215 0.02 -2.38 -3.03
C SER A 215 -0.40 -2.17 -4.49
N GLU A 216 -0.24 -0.95 -5.01
CA GLU A 216 -0.53 -0.60 -6.40
C GLU A 216 0.46 -1.32 -7.35
N TRP A 217 1.77 -1.23 -7.06
CA TRP A 217 2.80 -1.89 -7.85
C TRP A 217 2.75 -3.42 -7.74
N ALA A 218 2.46 -3.94 -6.55
CA ALA A 218 2.31 -5.37 -6.33
C ALA A 218 1.12 -6.00 -7.08
N SER A 219 0.11 -5.21 -7.46
CA SER A 219 -1.12 -5.73 -8.08
C SER A 219 -1.11 -5.80 -9.61
N ILE A 220 0.03 -5.50 -10.25
CA ILE A 220 0.13 -5.50 -11.70
C ILE A 220 0.11 -6.92 -12.25
N ALA A 221 -0.71 -7.15 -13.29
CA ALA A 221 -0.73 -8.36 -14.07
C ALA A 221 0.26 -8.28 -15.26
N THR A 222 0.72 -9.42 -15.74
CA THR A 222 1.63 -9.51 -16.89
C THR A 222 1.07 -8.82 -18.14
N ASP A 223 -0.24 -8.94 -18.37
CA ASP A 223 -0.92 -8.39 -19.56
C ASP A 223 -1.12 -6.87 -19.51
N GLU A 224 -0.86 -6.25 -18.36
CA GLU A 224 -0.91 -4.79 -18.21
C GLU A 224 0.43 -4.12 -18.54
N LEU A 225 1.52 -4.87 -18.60
CA LEU A 225 2.83 -4.31 -18.90
C LEU A 225 2.92 -3.88 -20.36
N PRO A 226 3.51 -2.71 -20.64
CA PRO A 226 3.82 -2.32 -22.00
C PRO A 226 4.94 -3.21 -22.55
N THR A 227 4.93 -3.48 -23.85
CA THR A 227 6.04 -4.13 -24.52
C THR A 227 7.20 -3.15 -24.67
N ALA A 228 8.40 -3.57 -24.27
CA ALA A 228 9.61 -2.79 -24.48
C ALA A 228 9.85 -2.57 -25.98
N GLY A 229 10.22 -1.37 -26.38
CA GLY A 229 10.52 -1.00 -27.76
C GLY A 229 11.79 -0.15 -27.82
N MET A 230 12.43 -0.12 -28.99
CA MET A 230 13.65 0.69 -29.17
C MET A 230 13.37 2.19 -29.09
N GLY A 231 14.31 2.95 -28.52
CA GLY A 231 14.33 4.42 -28.58
C GLY A 231 13.40 5.14 -27.58
N ARG A 232 12.84 4.43 -26.60
CA ARG A 232 12.02 5.03 -25.57
C ARG A 232 12.65 4.84 -24.19
N PHE A 233 12.81 5.95 -23.45
CA PHE A 233 13.31 5.91 -22.07
C PHE A 233 12.22 5.64 -21.04
N PHE A 234 10.96 5.96 -21.35
CA PHE A 234 9.80 5.79 -20.47
C PHE A 234 8.60 5.27 -21.22
N TYR A 235 7.85 4.40 -20.58
CA TYR A 235 6.63 3.79 -21.10
C TYR A 235 5.44 4.21 -20.26
N LYS A 236 4.48 4.90 -20.86
CA LYS A 236 3.24 5.28 -20.19
C LYS A 236 2.38 4.04 -19.97
N ASN A 237 1.86 3.90 -18.77
CA ASN A 237 0.90 2.89 -18.39
C ASN A 237 -0.22 3.49 -17.55
N GLN A 238 -1.27 2.73 -17.26
CA GLN A 238 -2.43 3.16 -16.49
C GLN A 238 -2.59 2.29 -15.24
N LEU A 239 -2.61 2.91 -14.08
CA LEU A 239 -3.01 2.23 -12.84
C LEU A 239 -4.53 2.08 -12.83
N ALA A 240 -5.01 0.87 -12.63
CA ALA A 240 -6.43 0.56 -12.54
C ALA A 240 -7.09 1.20 -11.31
N ASP A 241 -8.32 1.71 -11.47
CA ASP A 241 -9.13 2.27 -10.38
C ASP A 241 -9.29 1.28 -9.23
N ALA A 242 -9.63 0.03 -9.58
CA ALA A 242 -9.84 -1.05 -8.61
C ALA A 242 -8.59 -1.41 -7.77
N CYS A 243 -7.38 -1.05 -8.24
CA CYS A 243 -6.13 -1.28 -7.52
C CYS A 243 -5.59 -0.02 -6.84
N ALA A 244 -6.09 1.15 -7.23
CA ALA A 244 -5.64 2.43 -6.72
C ALA A 244 -6.18 2.71 -5.32
N LYS A 245 -5.34 3.29 -4.45
CA LYS A 245 -5.79 3.74 -3.13
C LYS A 245 -6.87 4.81 -3.29
N GLY A 246 -8.07 4.53 -2.80
CA GLY A 246 -9.22 5.43 -2.88
C GLY A 246 -10.02 5.32 -4.19
N GLY A 247 -9.74 4.32 -5.03
CA GLY A 247 -10.53 4.05 -6.24
C GLY A 247 -10.25 5.00 -7.41
N TYR A 248 -9.10 5.68 -7.41
CA TYR A 248 -8.73 6.61 -8.49
C TYR A 248 -7.44 6.14 -9.15
N GLY A 249 -7.58 5.53 -10.29
CA GLY A 249 -6.49 5.20 -11.18
C GLY A 249 -5.85 6.45 -11.78
N ARG A 250 -4.65 6.27 -12.29
CA ARG A 250 -3.90 7.36 -12.89
C ARG A 250 -2.86 6.85 -13.87
N PRO A 251 -2.44 7.66 -14.83
CA PRO A 251 -1.28 7.33 -15.63
C PRO A 251 -0.01 7.31 -14.74
N TYR A 252 0.92 6.43 -15.10
CA TYR A 252 2.26 6.39 -14.54
C TYR A 252 3.25 5.97 -15.62
N TRP A 253 4.53 6.17 -15.35
CA TRP A 253 5.58 5.91 -16.33
C TRP A 253 6.56 4.90 -15.79
N ILE A 254 6.89 3.91 -16.61
CA ILE A 254 7.86 2.86 -16.29
C ILE A 254 9.15 3.17 -17.04
N PRO A 255 10.28 3.40 -16.36
CA PRO A 255 11.58 3.55 -17.02
C PRO A 255 11.97 2.28 -17.79
N GLN A 256 12.69 2.44 -18.90
CA GLN A 256 13.12 1.30 -19.73
C GLN A 256 13.92 0.25 -18.93
N HIS A 257 14.87 0.68 -18.10
CA HIS A 257 15.66 -0.25 -17.29
C HIS A 257 14.83 -1.08 -16.30
N VAL A 258 13.70 -0.53 -15.82
CA VAL A 258 12.75 -1.26 -14.97
C VAL A 258 12.03 -2.35 -15.78
N LEU A 259 11.56 -2.04 -16.98
CA LEU A 259 10.97 -3.05 -17.88
C LEU A 259 11.97 -4.15 -18.20
N THR A 260 13.19 -3.80 -18.57
CA THR A 260 14.25 -4.78 -18.83
C THR A 260 14.50 -5.69 -17.61
N GLY A 261 14.46 -5.13 -16.39
CA GLY A 261 14.59 -5.91 -15.16
C GLY A 261 13.39 -6.84 -14.92
N ILE A 262 12.18 -6.39 -15.27
CA ILE A 262 10.95 -7.20 -15.20
C ILE A 262 10.99 -8.33 -16.24
N ASP A 263 11.41 -8.05 -17.48
CA ASP A 263 11.53 -9.06 -18.54
C ASP A 263 12.54 -10.14 -18.15
N ALA A 264 13.70 -9.74 -17.63
CA ALA A 264 14.71 -10.69 -17.12
C ALA A 264 14.17 -11.56 -15.97
N TYR A 265 13.37 -11.00 -15.09
CA TYR A 265 12.68 -11.78 -14.05
C TYR A 265 11.61 -12.70 -14.64
N ALA A 266 10.80 -12.20 -15.57
CA ALA A 266 9.70 -12.94 -16.19
C ALA A 266 10.20 -14.16 -16.99
N GLU A 267 11.22 -13.97 -17.82
CA GLU A 267 11.82 -15.02 -18.64
C GLU A 267 12.69 -16.01 -17.84
N GLY A 268 13.29 -15.55 -16.77
CA GLY A 268 14.19 -16.33 -15.92
C GLY A 268 13.48 -16.97 -14.70
N PRO A 269 13.58 -16.39 -13.51
CA PRO A 269 13.09 -17.00 -12.27
C PRO A 269 11.57 -17.25 -12.26
N ARG A 270 10.77 -16.32 -12.80
CA ARG A 270 9.31 -16.49 -12.86
C ARG A 270 8.94 -17.70 -13.74
N ALA A 271 9.52 -17.77 -14.94
CA ALA A 271 9.24 -18.89 -15.84
C ALA A 271 9.66 -20.24 -15.22
N ARG A 272 10.77 -20.29 -14.48
CA ARG A 272 11.19 -21.51 -13.75
C ARG A 272 10.16 -21.87 -12.66
N ALA A 273 9.70 -20.89 -11.87
CA ALA A 273 8.71 -21.11 -10.82
C ALA A 273 7.38 -21.62 -11.40
N VAL A 274 6.93 -21.04 -12.54
CA VAL A 274 5.73 -21.48 -13.25
C VAL A 274 5.87 -22.93 -13.72
N ARG A 275 6.95 -23.28 -14.41
CA ARG A 275 7.19 -24.67 -14.85
C ARG A 275 7.23 -25.65 -13.68
N GLY A 276 7.87 -25.27 -12.57
CA GLY A 276 7.90 -26.11 -11.37
C GLY A 276 6.52 -26.35 -10.76
N ALA A 277 5.68 -25.31 -10.72
CA ALA A 277 4.30 -25.42 -10.23
C ALA A 277 3.41 -26.24 -11.18
N GLN A 278 3.55 -26.07 -12.49
CA GLN A 278 2.86 -26.85 -13.53
C GLN A 278 3.21 -28.34 -13.42
N ALA A 279 4.50 -28.67 -13.30
CA ALA A 279 4.96 -30.05 -13.17
C ALA A 279 4.41 -30.76 -11.91
N LEU A 280 4.06 -30.00 -10.87
CA LEU A 280 3.46 -30.51 -9.63
C LEU A 280 1.94 -30.41 -9.61
N GLY A 281 1.28 -29.97 -10.68
CA GLY A 281 -0.17 -29.77 -10.75
C GLY A 281 -0.71 -28.78 -9.69
N ARG A 282 0.11 -27.82 -9.23
CA ARG A 282 -0.27 -26.93 -8.13
C ARG A 282 -1.41 -26.00 -8.47
N TYR A 283 -1.47 -25.54 -9.70
CA TYR A 283 -2.49 -24.57 -10.14
C TYR A 283 -3.86 -25.21 -10.29
N GLU A 284 -3.91 -26.46 -10.70
CA GLU A 284 -5.13 -27.28 -10.83
C GLU A 284 -5.76 -27.62 -9.47
N GLN A 285 -4.95 -27.61 -8.42
CA GLN A 285 -5.40 -27.86 -7.03
C GLN A 285 -5.96 -26.60 -6.36
N LEU A 286 -5.83 -25.42 -6.98
CA LEU A 286 -6.35 -24.17 -6.43
C LEU A 286 -7.86 -24.08 -6.66
N ALA A 287 -8.65 -24.29 -5.61
CA ALA A 287 -10.11 -24.23 -5.68
C ALA A 287 -10.65 -22.87 -6.19
N GLU A 288 -9.87 -21.81 -6.03
CA GLU A 288 -10.26 -20.46 -6.40
C GLU A 288 -9.65 -19.98 -7.71
N ALA A 289 -8.95 -20.84 -8.48
CA ALA A 289 -8.37 -20.44 -9.76
C ALA A 289 -9.46 -20.11 -10.78
N ILE A 290 -9.32 -18.99 -11.45
CA ILE A 290 -10.22 -18.54 -12.51
C ILE A 290 -9.45 -18.53 -13.82
N ILE A 291 -9.86 -19.38 -14.75
CA ILE A 291 -9.23 -19.48 -16.06
C ILE A 291 -9.81 -18.37 -16.95
N VAL A 292 -8.94 -17.50 -17.46
CA VAL A 292 -9.37 -16.42 -18.36
C VAL A 292 -9.50 -16.94 -19.80
N GLY A 293 -10.45 -16.36 -20.54
CA GLY A 293 -10.55 -16.56 -21.99
C GLY A 293 -9.47 -15.78 -22.75
N SER A 294 -9.13 -16.20 -23.94
CA SER A 294 -8.23 -15.43 -24.81
C SER A 294 -8.87 -14.09 -25.20
N SER A 295 -8.10 -13.01 -25.11
CA SER A 295 -8.51 -11.68 -25.59
C SER A 295 -7.40 -11.10 -26.45
N GLN A 296 -7.79 -10.59 -27.62
CA GLN A 296 -6.88 -9.85 -28.50
C GLN A 296 -6.92 -8.33 -28.23
N ARG A 297 -7.86 -7.88 -27.36
CA ARG A 297 -8.01 -6.46 -27.03
C ARG A 297 -7.11 -6.09 -25.86
N ARG A 298 -6.21 -5.14 -26.10
CA ARG A 298 -5.37 -4.56 -25.03
C ARG A 298 -6.25 -3.90 -23.95
N GLY A 299 -5.92 -4.11 -22.69
CA GLY A 299 -6.64 -3.53 -21.55
C GLY A 299 -7.92 -4.27 -21.16
N VAL A 300 -8.23 -5.40 -21.79
CA VAL A 300 -9.41 -6.24 -21.52
C VAL A 300 -8.97 -7.63 -21.09
N VAL A 301 -9.67 -8.17 -20.12
CA VAL A 301 -9.58 -9.57 -19.68
C VAL A 301 -10.95 -10.23 -19.81
N ARG A 302 -10.99 -11.47 -20.31
CA ARG A 302 -12.23 -12.24 -20.44
C ARG A 302 -12.41 -13.18 -19.27
N LEU A 303 -13.42 -12.90 -18.45
CA LEU A 303 -13.71 -13.65 -17.23
C LEU A 303 -14.99 -14.48 -17.42
N PRO A 304 -15.07 -15.71 -16.86
CA PRO A 304 -16.32 -16.46 -16.83
C PRO A 304 -17.33 -15.75 -15.90
N ASP A 305 -18.59 -15.67 -16.33
CA ASP A 305 -19.73 -15.31 -15.48
C ASP A 305 -20.21 -16.53 -14.67
N ASP A 306 -21.25 -16.34 -13.85
CA ASP A 306 -21.81 -17.42 -13.03
C ASP A 306 -22.40 -18.59 -13.86
N ALA A 307 -22.68 -18.37 -15.15
CA ALA A 307 -23.13 -19.37 -16.10
C ALA A 307 -21.97 -20.00 -16.92
N GLY A 308 -20.72 -19.64 -16.60
CA GLY A 308 -19.53 -20.12 -17.30
C GLY A 308 -19.27 -19.46 -18.66
N ARG A 309 -20.02 -18.42 -19.05
CA ARG A 309 -19.83 -17.70 -20.31
C ARG A 309 -18.77 -16.63 -20.12
N PHE A 310 -17.89 -16.45 -21.09
CA PHE A 310 -16.85 -15.45 -21.03
C PHE A 310 -17.37 -14.04 -21.36
N VAL A 311 -17.18 -13.12 -20.41
CA VAL A 311 -17.55 -11.70 -20.52
C VAL A 311 -16.30 -10.84 -20.49
N ASP A 312 -16.23 -9.86 -21.38
CA ASP A 312 -15.14 -8.89 -21.43
C ASP A 312 -15.23 -7.90 -20.25
N ARG A 313 -14.15 -7.79 -19.50
CA ARG A 313 -13.97 -6.78 -18.44
C ARG A 313 -12.70 -6.00 -18.66
N THR A 314 -12.73 -4.71 -18.40
CA THR A 314 -11.53 -3.88 -18.42
C THR A 314 -10.69 -4.15 -17.17
N TRP A 315 -9.36 -4.18 -17.31
CA TRP A 315 -8.45 -4.30 -16.16
C TRP A 315 -8.71 -3.23 -15.10
N ASN A 316 -9.29 -2.09 -15.50
CA ASN A 316 -9.64 -0.99 -14.61
C ASN A 316 -10.61 -1.39 -13.48
N THR A 317 -11.47 -2.37 -13.74
CA THR A 317 -12.51 -2.84 -12.79
C THR A 317 -12.11 -4.11 -12.04
N VAL A 318 -10.95 -4.70 -12.32
CA VAL A 318 -10.52 -5.97 -11.72
C VAL A 318 -9.71 -5.72 -10.45
N GLU A 319 -10.28 -6.06 -9.31
CA GLU A 319 -9.67 -5.85 -7.99
C GLU A 319 -8.43 -6.74 -7.75
N THR A 320 -7.53 -6.29 -6.89
CA THR A 320 -6.29 -7.00 -6.51
C THR A 320 -6.53 -8.45 -6.07
N ALA A 321 -7.59 -8.71 -5.29
CA ALA A 321 -7.91 -10.05 -4.82
C ALA A 321 -8.30 -10.99 -5.98
N LEU A 322 -9.09 -10.48 -6.93
CA LEU A 322 -9.49 -11.22 -8.12
C LEU A 322 -8.29 -11.49 -9.04
N ARG A 323 -7.43 -10.48 -9.26
CA ARG A 323 -6.23 -10.61 -10.11
C ARG A 323 -5.31 -11.76 -9.69
N ARG A 324 -5.18 -12.02 -8.39
CA ARG A 324 -4.36 -13.12 -7.85
C ARG A 324 -4.90 -14.51 -8.18
N ARG A 325 -6.14 -14.61 -8.60
CA ARG A 325 -6.85 -15.84 -8.93
C ARG A 325 -6.92 -16.09 -10.44
N LEU A 326 -6.41 -15.18 -11.26
CA LEU A 326 -6.50 -15.25 -12.71
C LEU A 326 -5.35 -16.06 -13.29
N PHE A 327 -5.71 -17.06 -14.09
CA PHE A 327 -4.79 -17.94 -14.79
C PHE A 327 -5.17 -18.01 -16.28
N ARG A 328 -4.18 -18.09 -17.15
CA ARG A 328 -4.39 -18.45 -18.55
C ARG A 328 -4.03 -19.92 -18.78
N ARG A 329 -4.70 -20.55 -19.72
CA ARG A 329 -4.33 -21.87 -20.19
C ARG A 329 -3.28 -21.73 -21.30
N THR A 330 -2.17 -22.45 -21.17
CA THR A 330 -1.11 -22.59 -22.16
C THR A 330 -0.96 -24.08 -22.52
N ASP A 331 -0.17 -24.40 -23.53
CA ASP A 331 0.13 -25.79 -23.92
C ASP A 331 0.86 -26.53 -22.78
N ALA A 332 1.59 -25.83 -21.93
CA ALA A 332 2.32 -26.37 -20.78
C ALA A 332 1.47 -26.48 -19.50
N GLY A 333 0.21 -26.04 -19.50
CA GLY A 333 -0.68 -26.02 -18.34
C GLY A 333 -1.17 -24.62 -17.99
N LEU A 334 -1.63 -24.43 -16.74
CA LEU A 334 -2.09 -23.14 -16.26
C LEU A 334 -0.91 -22.22 -15.91
N GLU A 335 -1.02 -20.94 -16.28
CA GLU A 335 -0.06 -19.89 -15.95
C GLU A 335 -0.76 -18.74 -15.26
N PRO A 336 -0.27 -18.25 -14.06
CA PRO A 336 -0.86 -17.09 -13.39
C PRO A 336 -0.61 -15.80 -14.17
N LEU A 337 -1.64 -14.93 -14.27
CA LEU A 337 -1.49 -13.59 -14.83
C LEU A 337 -0.84 -12.61 -13.83
N TRP A 338 -0.78 -12.98 -12.56
CA TRP A 338 -0.09 -12.19 -11.54
C TRP A 338 1.41 -12.13 -11.82
N LEU A 339 1.98 -10.93 -11.87
CA LEU A 339 3.39 -10.75 -12.23
C LEU A 339 4.32 -11.34 -11.17
N TRP A 340 4.08 -11.04 -9.91
CA TRP A 340 4.99 -11.35 -8.82
C TRP A 340 4.68 -12.69 -8.17
N LEU A 341 5.56 -13.68 -8.37
CA LEU A 341 5.37 -15.03 -7.84
C LEU A 341 6.34 -15.33 -6.70
N ASN A 342 5.96 -16.24 -5.81
CA ASN A 342 6.86 -16.91 -4.90
C ASN A 342 7.67 -18.00 -5.64
N GLU A 343 8.66 -18.60 -4.98
CA GLU A 343 9.49 -19.66 -5.58
C GLU A 343 8.68 -20.91 -5.94
N ASP A 344 7.58 -21.13 -5.24
CA ASP A 344 6.64 -22.23 -5.48
C ASP A 344 5.70 -22.00 -6.67
N GLY A 345 5.82 -20.87 -7.35
CA GLY A 345 5.00 -20.47 -8.48
C GLY A 345 3.66 -19.81 -8.11
N LEU A 346 3.31 -19.76 -6.83
CA LEU A 346 2.04 -19.15 -6.39
C LEU A 346 2.12 -17.62 -6.37
N PRO A 347 1.01 -16.93 -6.64
CA PRO A 347 0.92 -15.47 -6.58
C PRO A 347 1.34 -14.92 -5.22
N ARG A 348 2.36 -14.03 -5.21
CA ARG A 348 2.85 -13.41 -3.98
C ARG A 348 1.85 -12.44 -3.40
N ASP A 349 1.60 -12.56 -2.10
CA ASP A 349 0.75 -11.60 -1.40
C ASP A 349 1.43 -10.22 -1.34
N PRO A 350 0.70 -9.12 -1.66
CA PRO A 350 1.25 -7.77 -1.55
C PRO A 350 1.83 -7.41 -0.18
N HIS A 351 1.24 -7.94 0.90
CA HIS A 351 1.73 -7.69 2.26
C HIS A 351 3.09 -8.36 2.51
N GLY A 352 3.38 -9.47 1.85
CA GLY A 352 4.66 -10.18 1.96
C GLY A 352 5.88 -9.36 1.55
N TRP A 353 5.71 -8.28 0.80
CA TRP A 353 6.80 -7.38 0.45
C TRP A 353 7.39 -6.63 1.64
N HIS A 354 6.60 -6.35 2.68
CA HIS A 354 7.13 -5.73 3.91
C HIS A 354 8.20 -6.61 4.57
N HIS A 355 8.03 -7.93 4.52
CA HIS A 355 9.04 -8.87 5.01
C HIS A 355 10.33 -8.79 4.18
N THR A 356 10.23 -8.68 2.85
CA THR A 356 11.40 -8.50 1.98
C THR A 356 12.22 -7.25 2.34
N PHE A 357 11.54 -6.12 2.62
CA PHE A 357 12.23 -4.90 3.09
C PHE A 357 12.85 -5.08 4.48
N ALA A 358 12.15 -5.75 5.41
CA ALA A 358 12.67 -6.02 6.74
C ALA A 358 13.92 -6.91 6.70
N GLU A 359 13.91 -7.97 5.88
CA GLU A 359 15.09 -8.82 5.69
C GLU A 359 16.28 -8.07 5.06
N ALA A 360 16.02 -7.21 4.06
CA ALA A 360 17.04 -6.38 3.45
C ALA A 360 17.68 -5.43 4.46
N ASN A 361 16.86 -4.75 5.27
CA ASN A 361 17.32 -3.87 6.35
C ASN A 361 18.13 -4.64 7.42
N ALA A 362 17.68 -5.84 7.78
CA ALA A 362 18.43 -6.69 8.73
C ALA A 362 19.82 -7.10 8.21
N ARG A 363 19.93 -7.42 6.89
CA ARG A 363 21.23 -7.70 6.26
C ARG A 363 22.17 -6.50 6.30
N ILE A 364 21.62 -5.31 6.03
CA ILE A 364 22.39 -4.05 6.06
C ILE A 364 22.86 -3.74 7.48
N ALA A 365 21.99 -3.89 8.47
CA ALA A 365 22.34 -3.70 9.88
C ALA A 365 23.41 -4.69 10.35
N ALA A 366 23.36 -5.96 9.88
CA ALA A 366 24.36 -6.97 10.17
C ALA A 366 25.76 -6.67 9.60
N LEU A 367 25.86 -5.73 8.66
CA LEU A 367 27.13 -5.19 8.14
C LEU A 367 27.57 -3.90 8.85
N GLY A 368 26.95 -3.55 9.97
CA GLY A 368 27.30 -2.37 10.77
C GLY A 368 26.62 -1.05 10.34
N MET A 369 25.81 -1.08 9.29
CA MET A 369 25.11 0.12 8.78
C MET A 369 23.74 0.32 9.47
N HIS A 370 23.74 0.49 10.79
CA HIS A 370 22.51 0.50 11.62
C HIS A 370 21.55 1.66 11.33
N ASN A 371 22.06 2.80 10.87
CA ASN A 371 21.25 3.98 10.55
C ASN A 371 20.78 4.03 9.10
N PHE A 372 21.16 3.03 8.30
CA PHE A 372 20.86 2.94 6.88
C PHE A 372 19.77 1.89 6.64
N SER A 373 18.56 2.35 6.36
CA SER A 373 17.40 1.50 6.14
C SER A 373 16.47 2.09 5.08
N CYS A 374 15.67 1.25 4.45
CA CYS A 374 14.67 1.66 3.48
C CYS A 374 13.31 1.02 3.76
N THR A 375 12.26 1.76 3.44
CA THR A 375 10.88 1.26 3.44
C THR A 375 10.24 1.55 2.09
N PRO A 376 9.16 0.84 1.71
CA PRO A 376 8.45 1.14 0.46
C PRO A 376 7.99 2.60 0.36
N HIS A 377 7.67 3.20 1.49
CA HIS A 377 7.21 4.59 1.53
C HIS A 377 8.35 5.57 1.30
N MET A 378 9.54 5.27 1.83
CA MET A 378 10.75 6.07 1.55
C MET A 378 11.11 6.08 0.07
N LEU A 379 11.02 4.94 -0.64
CA LEU A 379 11.25 4.91 -2.09
C LEU A 379 10.29 5.82 -2.85
N ARG A 380 9.03 5.84 -2.46
CA ARG A 380 8.05 6.74 -3.06
C ARG A 380 8.33 8.21 -2.72
N HIS A 381 8.80 8.51 -1.52
CA HIS A 381 9.25 9.85 -1.16
C HIS A 381 10.49 10.27 -1.97
N SER A 382 11.46 9.36 -2.10
CA SER A 382 12.67 9.59 -2.89
C SER A 382 12.37 9.79 -4.39
N PHE A 383 11.38 9.06 -4.94
CA PHE A 383 10.85 9.32 -6.27
C PHE A 383 10.30 10.76 -6.40
N ALA A 384 9.48 11.20 -5.42
CA ALA A 384 8.91 12.55 -5.45
C ALA A 384 10.01 13.63 -5.41
N LEU A 385 11.01 13.45 -4.53
CA LEU A 385 12.14 14.35 -4.42
C LEU A 385 12.98 14.41 -5.71
N ARG A 386 13.28 13.24 -6.29
CA ARG A 386 14.00 13.15 -7.56
C ARG A 386 13.30 13.95 -8.66
N TRP A 387 12.00 13.75 -8.85
CA TRP A 387 11.26 14.44 -9.89
C TRP A 387 11.01 15.91 -9.59
N PHE A 388 10.95 16.29 -8.31
CA PHE A 388 10.96 17.67 -7.90
C PHE A 388 12.27 18.35 -8.32
N SER A 389 13.41 17.72 -8.05
CA SER A 389 14.73 18.22 -8.44
C SER A 389 14.89 18.32 -9.95
N VAL A 390 14.51 17.27 -10.70
CA VAL A 390 14.53 17.30 -12.17
C VAL A 390 13.61 18.41 -12.71
N GLY A 391 12.42 18.55 -12.14
CA GLY A 391 11.49 19.62 -12.51
C GLY A 391 12.11 21.00 -12.28
N LYS A 392 12.72 21.25 -11.14
CA LYS A 392 13.40 22.54 -10.86
C LYS A 392 14.51 22.85 -11.87
N LEU A 393 15.36 21.87 -12.18
CA LEU A 393 16.43 22.02 -13.18
C LEU A 393 15.87 22.36 -14.57
N VAL A 394 14.86 21.61 -15.03
CA VAL A 394 14.25 21.85 -16.36
C VAL A 394 13.56 23.22 -16.42
N TYR A 395 12.83 23.58 -15.35
CA TYR A 395 12.17 24.90 -15.30
C TYR A 395 13.20 26.03 -15.29
N SER A 396 14.28 25.92 -14.49
CA SER A 396 15.33 26.95 -14.44
C SER A 396 15.96 27.13 -15.82
N SER A 397 16.41 26.06 -16.46
CA SER A 397 17.08 26.14 -17.78
C SER A 397 16.18 26.68 -18.88
N ARG A 398 14.86 26.43 -18.81
CA ARG A 398 13.90 26.97 -19.79
C ARG A 398 13.50 28.42 -19.51
N LEU A 399 13.45 28.82 -18.24
CA LEU A 399 13.01 30.15 -17.83
C LEU A 399 14.12 31.19 -17.93
N GLU A 400 15.39 30.77 -17.91
CA GLU A 400 16.56 31.68 -18.02
C GLU A 400 16.54 32.57 -19.27
N HIS A 401 15.90 32.10 -20.36
CA HIS A 401 15.84 32.79 -21.64
C HIS A 401 14.52 33.55 -21.88
N LEU A 402 13.58 33.49 -20.94
CA LEU A 402 12.27 34.12 -21.07
C LEU A 402 12.16 35.40 -20.26
N SER A 403 11.42 36.36 -20.79
CA SER A 403 11.01 37.56 -20.04
C SER A 403 10.10 37.20 -18.87
N GLN A 404 9.89 38.14 -17.94
CA GLN A 404 9.04 37.90 -16.76
C GLN A 404 7.59 37.51 -17.14
N ASP A 405 7.04 38.11 -18.17
CA ASP A 405 5.69 37.86 -18.65
C ASP A 405 5.60 36.48 -19.30
N GLU A 406 6.57 36.13 -20.15
CA GLU A 406 6.63 34.77 -20.73
C GLU A 406 6.82 33.67 -19.68
N GLN A 407 7.62 33.95 -18.64
CA GLN A 407 7.76 33.04 -17.48
C GLN A 407 6.43 32.85 -16.75
N ARG A 408 5.68 33.92 -16.59
CA ARG A 408 4.36 33.89 -15.97
C ARG A 408 3.37 33.05 -16.81
N ASP A 409 3.33 33.31 -18.12
CA ASP A 409 2.47 32.59 -19.06
C ASP A 409 2.84 31.10 -19.12
N PHE A 410 4.14 30.78 -19.15
CA PHE A 410 4.61 29.41 -19.08
C PHE A 410 4.15 28.68 -17.81
N ARG A 411 4.23 29.34 -16.64
CA ARG A 411 3.77 28.79 -15.36
C ARG A 411 2.24 28.58 -15.34
N ILE A 412 1.49 29.49 -15.95
CA ILE A 412 0.04 29.38 -16.07
C ILE A 412 -0.33 28.19 -16.98
N GLN A 413 0.37 28.04 -18.10
CA GLN A 413 0.08 27.02 -19.10
C GLN A 413 0.53 25.61 -18.69
N PHE A 414 1.70 25.46 -18.08
CA PHE A 414 2.33 24.17 -17.77
C PHE A 414 2.33 23.80 -16.28
N GLY A 415 1.87 24.70 -15.41
CA GLY A 415 1.93 24.55 -13.97
C GLY A 415 3.34 24.75 -13.41
N ASP A 416 3.50 24.52 -12.13
CA ASP A 416 4.78 24.53 -11.44
C ASP A 416 5.32 23.11 -11.18
N THR A 417 6.55 23.01 -10.68
CA THR A 417 7.18 21.73 -10.33
C THR A 417 6.36 20.93 -9.31
N TRP A 418 5.62 21.61 -8.43
CA TRP A 418 4.76 20.95 -7.45
C TRP A 418 3.59 20.21 -8.09
N HIS A 419 2.97 20.80 -9.11
CA HIS A 419 1.89 20.16 -9.89
C HIS A 419 2.40 19.00 -10.72
N LEU A 420 3.61 19.11 -11.28
CA LEU A 420 4.25 17.99 -11.98
C LEU A 420 4.39 16.78 -11.05
N VAL A 421 4.98 16.98 -9.87
CA VAL A 421 5.16 15.89 -8.88
C VAL A 421 3.82 15.39 -8.36
N GLN A 422 2.86 16.28 -8.11
CA GLN A 422 1.48 15.91 -7.74
C GLN A 422 0.87 14.93 -8.75
N THR A 423 0.97 15.25 -10.03
CA THR A 423 0.44 14.42 -11.13
C THR A 423 1.11 13.06 -11.17
N MET A 424 2.44 13.02 -11.12
CA MET A 424 3.20 11.76 -11.12
C MET A 424 2.92 10.89 -9.90
N MET A 425 2.73 11.51 -8.74
CA MET A 425 2.38 10.83 -7.49
C MET A 425 0.90 10.43 -7.41
N GLY A 426 0.04 11.04 -8.19
CA GLY A 426 -1.40 10.85 -8.13
C GLY A 426 -2.00 11.35 -6.82
N HIS A 427 -1.59 12.52 -6.35
CA HIS A 427 -2.21 13.18 -5.21
C HIS A 427 -3.38 14.02 -5.70
N ARG A 428 -4.51 13.97 -4.99
CA ARG A 428 -5.70 14.76 -5.33
C ARG A 428 -5.48 16.27 -5.13
N ARG A 429 -4.61 16.62 -4.18
CA ARG A 429 -4.31 18.00 -3.82
C ARG A 429 -2.81 18.21 -3.79
N VAL A 430 -2.37 19.37 -4.28
CA VAL A 430 -0.95 19.72 -4.29
C VAL A 430 -0.39 19.88 -2.87
N GLU A 431 -1.24 20.28 -1.92
CA GLU A 431 -0.89 20.38 -0.50
C GLU A 431 -0.39 19.05 0.07
N THR A 432 -0.95 17.92 -0.39
CA THR A 432 -0.46 16.59 0.03
C THR A 432 0.99 16.37 -0.42
N THR A 433 1.35 16.84 -1.60
CA THR A 433 2.74 16.77 -2.10
C THR A 433 3.65 17.69 -1.27
N LYS A 434 3.21 18.91 -1.03
CA LYS A 434 3.97 19.92 -0.26
C LYS A 434 4.15 19.51 1.20
N ASP A 435 3.04 19.16 1.87
CA ASP A 435 3.02 19.02 3.33
C ASP A 435 3.48 17.65 3.83
N VAL A 436 3.34 16.61 3.02
CA VAL A 436 3.64 15.22 3.43
C VAL A 436 4.91 14.70 2.81
N TYR A 437 5.15 15.01 1.54
CA TYR A 437 6.25 14.41 0.78
C TYR A 437 7.48 15.30 0.67
N LEU A 438 7.29 16.61 0.58
CA LEU A 438 8.36 17.58 0.33
C LEU A 438 8.34 18.73 1.36
N GLU A 439 7.69 18.54 2.50
CA GLU A 439 7.58 19.56 3.54
C GLU A 439 8.94 20.19 3.91
N PRO A 440 10.03 19.44 4.11
CA PRO A 440 11.33 20.04 4.41
C PRO A 440 11.92 20.91 3.30
N PHE A 441 11.39 20.77 2.07
CA PHE A 441 11.85 21.55 0.92
C PHE A 441 10.88 22.69 0.53
N ARG A 442 9.87 22.99 1.38
CA ARG A 442 8.94 24.13 1.13
C ARG A 442 9.66 25.48 1.05
N ALA A 443 10.70 25.64 1.85
CA ALA A 443 11.50 26.85 1.84
C ALA A 443 12.45 26.95 0.63
N LEU A 444 12.60 25.87 -0.14
CA LEU A 444 13.54 25.81 -1.26
C LEU A 444 13.27 26.89 -2.33
N ASP A 445 11.99 27.25 -2.56
CA ASP A 445 11.66 28.31 -3.50
C ASP A 445 12.25 29.66 -3.06
N VAL A 446 12.31 29.92 -1.75
CA VAL A 446 12.91 31.13 -1.18
C VAL A 446 14.43 31.06 -1.26
N GLU A 447 15.02 29.90 -0.95
CA GLU A 447 16.46 29.68 -1.03
C GLU A 447 16.95 29.72 -2.47
N VAL A 448 16.21 29.14 -3.43
CA VAL A 448 16.51 29.24 -4.87
C VAL A 448 16.49 30.70 -5.33
N LEU A 449 15.48 31.48 -4.93
CA LEU A 449 15.43 32.91 -5.27
C LEU A 449 16.60 33.68 -4.67
N GLN A 450 16.99 33.39 -3.44
CA GLN A 450 18.15 34.01 -2.81
C GLN A 450 19.46 33.60 -3.50
N THR A 451 19.60 32.34 -3.88
CA THR A 451 20.79 31.78 -4.54
C THR A 451 20.92 32.30 -5.97
N GLN A 452 19.81 32.40 -6.73
CA GLN A 452 19.81 33.02 -8.07
C GLN A 452 20.23 34.50 -8.02
N ALA A 453 19.86 35.17 -6.95
CA ALA A 453 20.35 36.54 -6.74
C ALA A 453 21.88 36.61 -6.54
N HIS A 454 22.53 35.52 -6.19
CA HIS A 454 23.98 35.39 -5.99
C HIS A 454 24.71 34.62 -7.11
N GLY A 455 24.00 34.18 -8.17
CA GLY A 455 24.61 33.59 -9.37
C GLY A 455 25.08 32.13 -9.25
N LEU A 456 24.65 31.38 -8.20
CA LEU A 456 24.95 29.95 -8.08
C LEU A 456 24.04 29.11 -8.99
N PRO A 457 24.57 28.11 -9.73
CA PRO A 457 23.75 27.20 -10.53
C PRO A 457 22.80 26.34 -9.65
N VAL A 458 21.54 26.25 -10.05
CA VAL A 458 20.52 25.46 -9.34
C VAL A 458 20.95 23.99 -9.16
N ALA A 459 21.72 23.46 -10.11
CA ALA A 459 22.24 22.08 -10.04
C ALA A 459 23.19 21.86 -8.84
N GLU A 460 24.09 22.80 -8.60
CA GLU A 460 25.05 22.75 -7.47
C GLU A 460 24.30 22.89 -6.15
N MET A 461 23.36 23.84 -6.06
CA MET A 461 22.53 23.99 -4.87
C MET A 461 21.70 22.73 -4.55
N MET A 462 21.15 22.05 -5.57
CA MET A 462 20.41 20.81 -5.35
C MET A 462 21.32 19.67 -4.91
N ALA A 463 22.56 19.60 -5.42
CA ALA A 463 23.55 18.63 -4.98
C ALA A 463 23.95 18.88 -3.52
N ASP A 464 24.17 20.11 -3.13
CA ASP A 464 24.48 20.50 -1.74
C ASP A 464 23.30 20.21 -0.79
N LEU A 465 22.08 20.45 -1.26
CA LEU A 465 20.88 20.13 -0.48
C LEU A 465 20.76 18.62 -0.22
N PHE A 466 21.01 17.77 -1.22
CA PHE A 466 21.05 16.31 -1.04
C PHE A 466 22.16 15.90 -0.08
N ALA A 467 23.33 16.54 -0.16
CA ALA A 467 24.47 16.20 0.69
C ALA A 467 24.30 16.68 2.14
N SER A 468 23.64 17.81 2.38
CA SER A 468 23.60 18.48 3.68
C SER A 468 22.30 18.27 4.47
N HIS A 469 21.20 17.89 3.81
CA HIS A 469 19.90 17.81 4.50
C HIS A 469 19.80 16.58 5.40
N PRO A 470 19.52 16.71 6.72
CA PRO A 470 19.58 15.61 7.69
C PRO A 470 18.54 14.53 7.49
N ALA A 471 17.50 14.78 6.71
CA ALA A 471 16.47 13.78 6.37
C ALA A 471 16.75 13.03 5.06
N VAL A 472 17.80 13.39 4.31
CA VAL A 472 18.27 12.66 3.12
C VAL A 472 19.38 11.70 3.55
N LEU A 473 19.17 10.42 3.32
CA LEU A 473 20.18 9.39 3.55
C LEU A 473 21.04 9.26 2.30
N GLY A 474 22.32 9.63 2.41
CA GLY A 474 23.32 9.42 1.40
C GLY A 474 23.86 7.98 1.42
N ASP A 475 24.69 7.63 0.43
CA ASP A 475 25.43 6.36 0.41
C ASP A 475 26.46 6.35 1.56
N PRO A 476 26.34 5.46 2.57
CA PRO A 476 27.26 5.42 3.70
C PRO A 476 28.70 5.04 3.33
N ALA A 477 28.95 4.60 2.11
CA ALA A 477 30.28 4.25 1.62
C ALA A 477 30.82 5.28 0.62
N ALA A 478 30.10 6.40 0.39
CA ALA A 478 30.63 7.51 -0.40
C ALA A 478 31.82 8.15 0.34
N PRO A 479 32.90 8.51 -0.33
CA PRO A 479 33.97 9.30 0.29
C PRO A 479 33.39 10.64 0.75
N THR A 480 33.62 10.99 2.02
CA THR A 480 33.25 12.27 2.64
C THR A 480 34.07 13.40 2.08
#